data_ddaa0c5c10a7dd58cb5af1512b3c5b61
#
_entry.id   ddaa0c5c10a7dd58cb5af1512b3c5b61
#
_cell.length_a   1.000
_cell.length_b   1.000
_cell.length_c   1.000
_cell.angle_alpha   90.00
_cell.angle_beta   90.00
_cell.angle_gamma   90.00
#
_symmetry.space_group_name_H-M   'P 1'
#
loop_
_entity.id
_entity.type
_entity.pdbx_description
1 polymer ?
#
loop_
_entity_poly.entity_id
_entity_poly.type
_entity_poly.pdbx_seq_one_letter_code
_entity_poly.pdbx_strand_id
1 'polypeptide(L)'
;ANFDGTQGPAALGLLDGELRGQFLGWISGESIGHVYHPMAERLTLTPDMSRRAMLEAYRAGYTRALEEKWSGTFQTTTGAQWDRLIPAQATSTTAFAHALFNWGVRTLGIETAAVQPITAMRVAFVRGAARQYGGNFLYYHAPNFGDTATTFTKQQNFAGPDHFFHSRYGVTMGPSLSWYRKNYYLYYMSGASAIYLEQGFDQFFKPGPGEHPFQLNPLGRITEEFVRFAQEHTERGTPYTPIAFLLDPAHGWDMTDYPQYPLGVSPPNRSDRALRELFLAAYHPAALDEGEPATADRQAFTSAAFGDIFDVLVADEKKADAVEAYRALVVGGRVEWTPAWAARLKAYAEKGGTVVVNAAQAKGLPAELLGVRTTGATVEADDALCFAPGEPAADLGGQVYRYERVEPRGAEVLIKTPSGDPLVTVNRVGRGRVVYCAVPDLLGLDERMVPAAAHLLAHLATDATPVRVRGEVEYLVNRNARGWVVTLINNRGVYKPQQGMAQVNRAESAEVTLEVNGALFKRAAEWTDGAELKVNGGAVSLSVPPGGVRIVELLP
;
A
#
# COMPACT_ATOMS: atom_id res chain seq x y z
N ALA A 1 -17.64 -15.87 -7.40
CA ALA A 1 -17.64 -17.27 -7.84
C ALA A 1 -16.19 -17.66 -8.15
N ASN A 2 -15.79 -18.83 -7.71
CA ASN A 2 -14.44 -19.34 -8.02
C ASN A 2 -14.39 -19.82 -9.47
N PHE A 3 -13.27 -19.55 -10.12
CA PHE A 3 -12.99 -20.00 -11.47
C PHE A 3 -12.35 -21.40 -11.46
N ASP A 4 -13.15 -22.41 -11.07
CA ASP A 4 -12.68 -23.79 -10.98
C ASP A 4 -13.17 -24.70 -12.11
N GLY A 5 -14.04 -24.19 -12.99
CA GLY A 5 -14.58 -24.95 -14.12
C GLY A 5 -15.73 -25.90 -13.78
N THR A 6 -16.25 -25.84 -12.58
CA THR A 6 -17.35 -26.74 -12.14
C THR A 6 -18.75 -26.18 -12.44
N GLN A 7 -18.86 -24.91 -12.82
CA GLN A 7 -20.15 -24.28 -13.13
C GLN A 7 -20.67 -24.75 -14.49
N GLY A 8 -21.86 -25.28 -14.46
CA GLY A 8 -22.52 -25.75 -15.69
C GLY A 8 -22.94 -24.61 -16.63
N PRO A 9 -23.19 -24.90 -17.92
CA PRO A 9 -23.56 -23.91 -18.94
C PRO A 9 -24.75 -23.03 -18.58
N ALA A 10 -25.73 -23.56 -17.82
CA ALA A 10 -26.91 -22.82 -17.38
C ALA A 10 -26.56 -21.71 -16.37
N ALA A 11 -25.66 -21.99 -15.42
CA ALA A 11 -25.20 -20.99 -14.46
C ALA A 11 -24.39 -19.88 -15.15
N LEU A 12 -23.58 -20.22 -16.14
CA LEU A 12 -22.83 -19.27 -16.95
C LEU A 12 -23.76 -18.39 -17.78
N GLY A 13 -24.79 -18.97 -18.41
CA GLY A 13 -25.80 -18.24 -19.15
C GLY A 13 -26.57 -17.25 -18.27
N LEU A 14 -26.86 -17.60 -17.03
CA LEU A 14 -27.48 -16.71 -16.04
C LEU A 14 -26.57 -15.53 -15.69
N LEU A 15 -25.29 -15.80 -15.38
CA LEU A 15 -24.31 -14.79 -15.02
C LEU A 15 -24.00 -13.82 -16.17
N ASP A 16 -23.95 -14.33 -17.41
CA ASP A 16 -23.70 -13.54 -18.61
C ASP A 16 -24.94 -12.82 -19.15
N GLY A 17 -26.11 -13.32 -18.84
CA GLY A 17 -27.41 -12.78 -19.24
C GLY A 17 -28.05 -11.90 -18.17
N GLU A 18 -28.92 -12.47 -17.36
CA GLU A 18 -29.76 -11.72 -16.41
C GLU A 18 -28.95 -11.02 -15.31
N LEU A 19 -27.87 -11.63 -14.83
CA LEU A 19 -27.03 -11.10 -13.75
C LEU A 19 -25.82 -10.32 -14.24
N ARG A 20 -25.67 -10.08 -15.55
CA ARG A 20 -24.47 -9.44 -16.11
C ARG A 20 -24.10 -8.12 -15.45
N GLY A 21 -25.08 -7.31 -15.08
CA GLY A 21 -24.86 -6.02 -14.39
C GLY A 21 -24.51 -6.15 -12.91
N GLN A 22 -24.67 -7.32 -12.31
CA GLN A 22 -24.40 -7.61 -10.90
C GLN A 22 -23.21 -8.55 -10.72
N PHE A 23 -22.75 -9.18 -11.79
CA PHE A 23 -21.64 -10.12 -11.77
C PHE A 23 -20.31 -9.37 -11.99
N LEU A 24 -19.52 -9.22 -10.93
CA LEU A 24 -18.24 -8.51 -10.96
C LEU A 24 -17.15 -9.28 -11.70
N GLY A 25 -17.16 -10.60 -11.64
CA GLY A 25 -16.17 -11.43 -12.30
C GLY A 25 -15.86 -12.74 -11.55
N TRP A 26 -14.91 -13.47 -12.08
CA TRP A 26 -14.41 -14.73 -11.55
C TRP A 26 -13.18 -14.50 -10.69
N ILE A 27 -13.23 -14.89 -9.43
CA ILE A 27 -12.05 -14.85 -8.57
C ILE A 27 -11.11 -15.97 -9.00
N SER A 28 -9.93 -15.58 -9.44
CA SER A 28 -8.81 -16.46 -9.62
C SER A 28 -7.96 -16.36 -8.37
N GLY A 29 -8.15 -17.28 -7.44
CA GLY A 29 -7.22 -17.48 -6.34
C GLY A 29 -5.84 -17.75 -6.92
N GLU A 30 -4.83 -17.82 -6.14
CA GLU A 30 -3.40 -18.16 -6.37
C GLU A 30 -2.87 -18.39 -7.82
N SER A 31 -3.66 -18.20 -8.85
CA SER A 31 -3.33 -18.63 -10.21
C SER A 31 -2.73 -17.53 -11.10
N ILE A 32 -2.84 -16.26 -10.70
CA ILE A 32 -2.25 -15.14 -11.44
C ILE A 32 -1.52 -14.25 -10.45
N GLY A 33 -0.26 -14.06 -10.73
CA GLY A 33 0.54 -13.22 -9.93
C GLY A 33 1.35 -13.95 -8.86
N HIS A 34 1.31 -15.27 -8.79
CA HIS A 34 2.13 -16.10 -7.91
C HIS A 34 3.16 -16.90 -8.68
N VAL A 35 4.39 -16.88 -8.20
CA VAL A 35 5.52 -17.64 -8.77
C VAL A 35 5.37 -19.15 -8.56
N TYR A 36 4.56 -19.54 -7.60
CA TYR A 36 4.34 -20.95 -7.26
C TYR A 36 3.51 -21.71 -8.27
N HIS A 37 2.96 -21.03 -9.26
CA HIS A 37 2.08 -21.67 -10.20
C HIS A 37 2.81 -22.20 -11.43
N PRO A 38 2.28 -23.30 -11.99
CA PRO A 38 2.80 -23.94 -13.22
C PRO A 38 3.00 -22.99 -14.40
N MET A 39 2.45 -21.78 -14.29
CA MET A 39 2.63 -20.73 -15.28
C MET A 39 4.06 -20.19 -15.33
N ALA A 40 4.72 -20.04 -14.17
CA ALA A 40 6.12 -19.62 -14.13
C ALA A 40 7.03 -20.64 -14.84
N GLU A 41 6.71 -21.93 -14.75
CA GLU A 41 7.42 -23.01 -15.42
C GLU A 41 7.24 -23.01 -16.95
N ARG A 42 6.14 -22.38 -17.43
CA ARG A 42 5.86 -22.25 -18.86
C ARG A 42 6.47 -21.01 -19.49
N LEU A 43 7.04 -20.12 -18.69
CA LEU A 43 7.65 -18.88 -19.15
C LEU A 43 9.16 -19.07 -19.22
N THR A 44 9.74 -18.88 -20.40
CA THR A 44 11.20 -18.84 -20.56
C THR A 44 11.65 -17.41 -20.26
N LEU A 45 11.99 -17.14 -19.00
CA LEU A 45 12.61 -15.89 -18.57
C LEU A 45 14.09 -16.12 -18.30
N THR A 46 14.93 -15.19 -18.75
CA THR A 46 16.38 -15.26 -18.56
C THR A 46 16.89 -13.96 -17.91
N PRO A 47 18.01 -14.03 -17.14
CA PRO A 47 18.54 -12.85 -16.44
C PRO A 47 18.98 -11.69 -17.35
N ASP A 48 19.24 -11.96 -18.62
CA ASP A 48 19.63 -10.98 -19.63
C ASP A 48 18.46 -10.27 -20.29
N MET A 49 17.24 -10.75 -20.11
CA MET A 49 16.05 -10.05 -20.57
C MET A 49 15.87 -8.73 -19.84
N SER A 50 15.43 -7.69 -20.55
CA SER A 50 14.94 -6.48 -19.88
C SER A 50 13.67 -6.78 -19.10
N ARG A 51 13.42 -6.05 -18.00
CA ARG A 51 12.19 -6.21 -17.21
C ARG A 51 10.94 -5.97 -18.04
N ARG A 52 10.99 -5.07 -19.01
CA ARG A 52 9.90 -4.83 -19.98
C ARG A 52 9.64 -6.06 -20.84
N ALA A 53 10.69 -6.69 -21.35
CA ALA A 53 10.56 -7.94 -22.12
C ALA A 53 10.01 -9.09 -21.26
N MET A 54 10.44 -9.19 -20.00
CA MET A 54 9.87 -10.15 -19.04
C MET A 54 8.38 -9.90 -18.82
N LEU A 55 7.96 -8.66 -18.61
CA LEU A 55 6.56 -8.30 -18.41
C LEU A 55 5.69 -8.64 -19.61
N GLU A 56 6.18 -8.41 -20.83
CA GLU A 56 5.49 -8.80 -22.07
C GLU A 56 5.41 -10.33 -22.22
N ALA A 57 6.46 -11.07 -21.84
CA ALA A 57 6.44 -12.54 -21.81
C ALA A 57 5.38 -13.06 -20.81
N TYR A 58 5.29 -12.45 -19.64
CA TYR A 58 4.22 -12.73 -18.66
C TYR A 58 2.83 -12.50 -19.27
N ARG A 59 2.61 -11.34 -19.86
CA ARG A 59 1.34 -11.03 -20.51
C ARG A 59 0.95 -12.07 -21.55
N ALA A 60 1.87 -12.39 -22.45
CA ALA A 60 1.65 -13.38 -23.49
C ALA A 60 1.36 -14.78 -22.94
N GLY A 61 2.11 -15.20 -21.91
CA GLY A 61 1.92 -16.50 -21.26
C GLY A 61 0.58 -16.61 -20.54
N TYR A 62 0.22 -15.60 -19.75
CA TYR A 62 -1.07 -15.56 -19.05
C TYR A 62 -2.24 -15.48 -20.03
N THR A 63 -2.13 -14.68 -21.10
CA THR A 63 -3.16 -14.60 -22.13
C THR A 63 -3.44 -15.98 -22.71
N ARG A 64 -2.41 -16.72 -23.14
CA ARG A 64 -2.60 -18.08 -23.67
C ARG A 64 -3.24 -19.04 -22.66
N ALA A 65 -2.76 -19.04 -21.41
CA ALA A 65 -3.31 -19.93 -20.39
C ALA A 65 -4.77 -19.61 -20.04
N LEU A 66 -5.13 -18.33 -20.02
CA LEU A 66 -6.52 -17.91 -19.82
C LEU A 66 -7.39 -18.31 -21.00
N GLU A 67 -6.91 -18.15 -22.23
CA GLU A 67 -7.63 -18.59 -23.44
C GLU A 67 -7.85 -20.11 -23.45
N GLU A 68 -6.81 -20.89 -23.13
CA GLU A 68 -6.91 -22.35 -22.98
C GLU A 68 -7.92 -22.74 -21.90
N LYS A 69 -7.88 -22.08 -20.76
CA LYS A 69 -8.79 -22.36 -19.63
C LYS A 69 -10.24 -21.95 -19.96
N TRP A 70 -10.44 -20.79 -20.54
CA TRP A 70 -11.77 -20.32 -20.95
C TRP A 70 -12.37 -21.22 -22.02
N SER A 71 -11.64 -21.57 -23.07
CA SER A 71 -12.14 -22.43 -24.13
C SER A 71 -12.46 -23.84 -23.64
N GLY A 72 -11.63 -24.38 -22.71
CA GLY A 72 -11.84 -25.70 -22.13
C GLY A 72 -13.03 -25.73 -21.15
N THR A 73 -13.24 -24.67 -20.39
CA THR A 73 -14.26 -24.61 -19.34
C THR A 73 -15.63 -24.18 -19.85
N PHE A 74 -15.67 -23.19 -20.73
CA PHE A 74 -16.91 -22.52 -21.12
C PHE A 74 -17.33 -22.81 -22.55
N GLN A 75 -16.50 -23.44 -23.37
CA GLN A 75 -16.75 -23.89 -24.75
C GLN A 75 -17.32 -22.83 -25.72
N THR A 76 -17.58 -21.61 -25.26
CA THR A 76 -18.29 -20.57 -26.00
C THR A 76 -17.56 -19.24 -26.05
N THR A 77 -16.44 -19.09 -25.34
CA THR A 77 -15.74 -17.81 -25.20
C THR A 77 -14.43 -17.81 -25.93
N THR A 78 -14.21 -16.78 -26.71
CA THR A 78 -12.93 -16.51 -27.39
C THR A 78 -12.17 -15.39 -26.66
N GLY A 79 -10.87 -15.58 -26.51
CA GLY A 79 -9.99 -14.60 -25.88
C GLY A 79 -9.88 -14.70 -24.36
N ALA A 80 -8.94 -13.98 -23.80
CA ALA A 80 -8.52 -14.08 -22.40
C ALA A 80 -9.48 -13.42 -21.39
N GLN A 81 -10.48 -12.69 -21.82
CA GLN A 81 -11.49 -12.01 -20.99
C GLN A 81 -10.96 -11.40 -19.67
N TRP A 82 -9.91 -10.63 -19.76
CA TRP A 82 -9.26 -9.97 -18.61
C TRP A 82 -10.25 -9.14 -17.77
N ASP A 83 -11.25 -8.54 -18.37
CA ASP A 83 -12.26 -7.70 -17.74
C ASP A 83 -13.22 -8.45 -16.82
N ARG A 84 -13.24 -9.79 -16.92
CA ARG A 84 -14.04 -10.69 -16.07
C ARG A 84 -13.23 -11.43 -15.03
N LEU A 85 -11.93 -11.29 -15.05
CA LEU A 85 -11.05 -11.92 -14.10
C LEU A 85 -10.82 -11.00 -12.91
N ILE A 86 -10.87 -11.56 -11.71
CA ILE A 86 -10.47 -10.93 -10.46
C ILE A 86 -9.26 -11.70 -9.92
N PRO A 87 -8.04 -11.32 -10.28
CA PRO A 87 -6.84 -11.88 -9.67
C PRO A 87 -6.82 -11.54 -8.19
N ALA A 88 -6.95 -12.55 -7.33
CA ALA A 88 -7.07 -12.32 -5.89
C ALA A 88 -5.73 -12.16 -5.17
N GLN A 89 -4.63 -12.38 -5.87
CA GLN A 89 -3.29 -12.39 -5.30
C GLN A 89 -2.33 -11.34 -5.86
N ALA A 90 -2.83 -10.27 -6.42
CA ALA A 90 -1.99 -9.16 -6.87
C ALA A 90 -1.40 -8.38 -5.68
N THR A 91 -0.69 -9.09 -4.82
CA THR A 91 -0.26 -8.59 -3.51
C THR A 91 1.16 -8.08 -3.47
N SER A 92 1.85 -8.08 -4.59
CA SER A 92 3.24 -7.65 -4.64
C SER A 92 3.39 -6.14 -4.45
N THR A 93 4.52 -5.73 -3.92
CA THR A 93 4.96 -4.34 -3.89
C THR A 93 5.70 -3.98 -5.19
N THR A 94 5.12 -4.36 -6.33
CA THR A 94 5.65 -4.12 -7.67
C THR A 94 4.58 -3.48 -8.55
N ALA A 95 5.00 -2.95 -9.69
CA ALA A 95 4.10 -2.40 -10.71
C ALA A 95 3.21 -3.46 -11.40
N PHE A 96 3.22 -4.71 -10.95
CA PHE A 96 2.42 -5.78 -11.55
C PHE A 96 0.91 -5.53 -11.44
N ALA A 97 0.45 -4.93 -10.35
CA ALA A 97 -0.93 -4.51 -10.21
C ALA A 97 -1.34 -3.54 -11.33
N HIS A 98 -0.47 -2.58 -11.66
CA HIS A 98 -0.68 -1.62 -12.76
C HIS A 98 -0.71 -2.34 -14.11
N ALA A 99 0.18 -3.32 -14.31
CA ALA A 99 0.21 -4.13 -15.53
C ALA A 99 -1.09 -4.91 -15.72
N LEU A 100 -1.63 -5.54 -14.67
CA LEU A 100 -2.90 -6.27 -14.74
C LEU A 100 -4.07 -5.36 -15.13
N PHE A 101 -4.17 -4.17 -14.55
CA PHE A 101 -5.18 -3.20 -14.97
C PHE A 101 -4.97 -2.73 -16.41
N ASN A 102 -3.72 -2.50 -16.83
CA ASN A 102 -3.41 -2.14 -18.21
C ASN A 102 -3.77 -3.27 -19.21
N TRP A 103 -3.74 -4.53 -18.78
CA TRP A 103 -4.16 -5.67 -19.59
C TRP A 103 -5.67 -5.83 -19.70
N GLY A 104 -6.43 -5.11 -18.88
CA GLY A 104 -7.89 -5.08 -18.94
C GLY A 104 -8.62 -5.57 -17.69
N VAL A 105 -7.92 -6.01 -16.65
CA VAL A 105 -8.53 -6.34 -15.35
C VAL A 105 -9.24 -5.12 -14.80
N ARG A 106 -10.39 -5.31 -14.15
CA ARG A 106 -11.19 -4.24 -13.54
C ARG A 106 -11.16 -4.24 -12.01
N THR A 107 -10.90 -5.40 -11.44
CA THR A 107 -10.85 -5.57 -9.98
C THR A 107 -9.68 -6.47 -9.61
N LEU A 108 -8.87 -6.05 -8.67
CA LEU A 108 -7.76 -6.82 -8.11
C LEU A 108 -8.05 -7.19 -6.65
N GLY A 109 -7.62 -8.38 -6.24
CA GLY A 109 -7.61 -8.78 -4.84
C GLY A 109 -6.23 -8.58 -4.21
N ILE A 110 -6.23 -8.18 -2.95
CA ILE A 110 -5.04 -8.23 -2.10
C ILE A 110 -5.24 -9.41 -1.16
N GLU A 111 -4.52 -10.50 -1.40
CA GLU A 111 -4.50 -11.62 -0.47
C GLU A 111 -3.49 -11.38 0.64
N THR A 112 -3.92 -11.59 1.86
CA THR A 112 -3.00 -11.62 3.00
C THR A 112 -3.33 -12.82 3.88
N ALA A 113 -2.40 -13.76 3.96
CA ALA A 113 -2.45 -14.87 4.90
C ALA A 113 -2.00 -14.44 6.31
N ALA A 114 -1.33 -13.32 6.40
CA ALA A 114 -0.80 -12.76 7.63
C ALA A 114 -0.86 -11.25 7.63
N VAL A 115 -0.86 -10.69 8.81
CA VAL A 115 -0.54 -9.29 8.98
C VAL A 115 0.96 -9.14 8.75
N GLN A 116 1.30 -8.60 7.61
CA GLN A 116 2.68 -8.24 7.31
C GLN A 116 2.85 -6.74 7.47
N PRO A 117 4.00 -6.28 7.96
CA PRO A 117 4.30 -4.86 8.10
C PRO A 117 4.12 -4.05 6.82
N ILE A 118 4.14 -4.72 5.69
CA ILE A 118 4.00 -4.15 4.35
C ILE A 118 2.56 -4.02 3.85
N THR A 119 1.54 -4.31 4.67
CA THR A 119 0.14 -4.28 4.21
C THR A 119 -0.26 -2.91 3.66
N ALA A 120 0.07 -1.82 4.35
CA ALA A 120 -0.20 -0.46 3.88
C ALA A 120 0.50 -0.17 2.54
N MET A 121 1.73 -0.66 2.37
CA MET A 121 2.48 -0.58 1.11
C MET A 121 1.75 -1.29 -0.04
N ARG A 122 1.31 -2.54 0.19
CA ARG A 122 0.55 -3.30 -0.81
C ARG A 122 -0.75 -2.60 -1.20
N VAL A 123 -1.46 -2.08 -0.22
CA VAL A 123 -2.66 -1.27 -0.45
C VAL A 123 -2.32 -0.06 -1.32
N ALA A 124 -1.23 0.66 -1.07
CA ALA A 124 -0.82 1.81 -1.86
C ALA A 124 -0.54 1.46 -3.33
N PHE A 125 0.10 0.32 -3.60
CA PHE A 125 0.30 -0.16 -4.98
C PHE A 125 -1.02 -0.47 -5.67
N VAL A 126 -1.89 -1.24 -5.05
CA VAL A 126 -3.16 -1.67 -5.67
C VAL A 126 -4.17 -0.53 -5.75
N ARG A 127 -4.29 0.30 -4.71
CA ARG A 127 -5.16 1.49 -4.71
C ARG A 127 -4.72 2.52 -5.74
N GLY A 128 -3.41 2.78 -5.81
CA GLY A 128 -2.84 3.67 -6.82
C GLY A 128 -3.09 3.17 -8.24
N ALA A 129 -2.87 1.87 -8.48
CA ALA A 129 -3.17 1.23 -9.75
C ALA A 129 -4.68 1.32 -10.10
N ALA A 130 -5.57 1.00 -9.16
CA ALA A 130 -7.01 1.11 -9.35
C ALA A 130 -7.43 2.53 -9.73
N ARG A 131 -6.91 3.55 -9.05
CA ARG A 131 -7.16 4.96 -9.36
C ARG A 131 -6.62 5.35 -10.74
N GLN A 132 -5.41 4.95 -11.06
CA GLN A 132 -4.76 5.28 -12.33
C GLN A 132 -5.50 4.70 -13.54
N TYR A 133 -6.04 3.50 -13.41
CA TYR A 133 -6.70 2.80 -14.51
C TYR A 133 -8.23 2.80 -14.44
N GLY A 134 -8.82 3.37 -13.37
CA GLY A 134 -10.28 3.41 -13.18
C GLY A 134 -10.86 2.06 -12.78
N GLY A 135 -10.12 1.28 -12.00
CA GLY A 135 -10.52 -0.02 -11.47
C GLY A 135 -10.92 0.01 -10.01
N ASN A 136 -11.07 -1.18 -9.44
CA ASN A 136 -11.40 -1.41 -8.04
C ASN A 136 -10.45 -2.43 -7.43
N PHE A 137 -10.46 -2.53 -6.09
CA PHE A 137 -9.77 -3.61 -5.41
C PHE A 137 -10.61 -4.19 -4.27
N LEU A 138 -10.31 -5.43 -3.91
CA LEU A 138 -10.92 -6.13 -2.80
C LEU A 138 -9.84 -6.67 -1.85
N TYR A 139 -10.25 -6.90 -0.62
CA TYR A 139 -9.46 -7.64 0.33
C TYR A 139 -9.82 -9.13 0.28
N TYR A 140 -8.83 -9.98 0.07
CA TYR A 140 -8.94 -11.43 0.11
C TYR A 140 -8.18 -11.94 1.33
N HIS A 141 -8.90 -12.52 2.27
CA HIS A 141 -8.36 -13.01 3.51
C HIS A 141 -8.18 -14.53 3.48
N ALA A 142 -6.93 -14.97 3.62
CA ALA A 142 -6.56 -16.38 3.72
C ALA A 142 -5.85 -16.64 5.06
N PRO A 143 -6.59 -16.93 6.14
CA PRO A 143 -6.02 -16.97 7.49
C PRO A 143 -5.21 -18.23 7.81
N ASN A 144 -5.09 -19.15 6.87
CA ASN A 144 -4.82 -20.55 7.20
C ASN A 144 -3.45 -21.06 6.80
N PHE A 145 -2.65 -20.24 6.12
CA PHE A 145 -1.46 -20.74 5.48
C PHE A 145 -0.20 -20.41 6.28
N GLY A 146 0.42 -21.34 6.64
CA GLY A 146 1.64 -22.02 6.96
C GLY A 146 2.72 -21.25 7.69
N ASP A 147 3.00 -20.05 7.40
CA ASP A 147 4.18 -19.30 7.83
C ASP A 147 3.87 -18.17 8.79
N THR A 148 2.61 -18.00 9.13
CA THR A 148 2.19 -16.93 10.02
C THR A 148 1.98 -17.43 11.44
N ALA A 149 2.30 -16.61 12.41
CA ALA A 149 2.00 -16.87 13.80
C ALA A 149 0.51 -17.09 14.09
N THR A 150 -0.32 -16.89 13.08
CA THR A 150 -1.77 -16.98 13.15
C THR A 150 -2.30 -18.30 12.63
N THR A 151 -1.50 -19.10 11.96
CA THR A 151 -1.91 -20.38 11.42
C THR A 151 -1.63 -21.51 12.41
N PHE A 152 -2.36 -22.59 12.23
CA PHE A 152 -2.22 -23.77 13.06
C PHE A 152 -1.04 -24.63 12.60
N THR A 153 -0.51 -25.41 13.52
CA THR A 153 0.55 -26.37 13.22
C THR A 153 -0.03 -27.57 12.45
N LYS A 154 0.84 -28.30 11.74
CA LYS A 154 0.50 -29.57 11.06
C LYS A 154 -0.14 -30.63 11.99
N GLN A 155 -0.03 -30.45 13.31
CA GLN A 155 -0.60 -31.36 14.30
C GLN A 155 -2.10 -31.16 14.50
N GLN A 156 -2.67 -30.10 13.97
CA GLN A 156 -4.11 -29.87 14.04
C GLN A 156 -4.78 -30.55 12.86
N ASN A 157 -4.87 -31.86 12.97
CA ASN A 157 -5.59 -32.65 12.00
C ASN A 157 -7.07 -32.40 12.13
N PHE A 158 -7.67 -31.96 11.07
CA PHE A 158 -9.13 -31.89 10.89
C PHE A 158 -9.74 -33.26 10.65
N ALA A 159 -9.10 -34.33 11.06
CA ALA A 159 -9.60 -35.69 10.92
C ALA A 159 -10.55 -36.01 12.06
N GLY A 160 -11.81 -35.60 11.94
CA GLY A 160 -12.85 -35.94 12.87
C GLY A 160 -14.20 -35.33 12.49
N PRO A 161 -15.33 -35.85 13.01
CA PRO A 161 -16.63 -35.31 12.68
C PRO A 161 -16.82 -33.85 13.07
N ASP A 162 -16.04 -33.38 14.02
CA ASP A 162 -16.11 -32.00 14.55
C ASP A 162 -15.11 -31.04 13.90
N HIS A 163 -14.36 -31.48 12.90
CA HIS A 163 -13.29 -30.64 12.29
C HIS A 163 -13.82 -29.29 11.77
N PHE A 164 -15.08 -29.27 11.35
CA PHE A 164 -15.72 -28.10 10.82
C PHE A 164 -15.94 -26.98 11.85
N PHE A 165 -16.15 -27.36 13.11
CA PHE A 165 -16.45 -26.45 14.21
C PHE A 165 -15.32 -26.31 15.24
N HIS A 166 -14.45 -27.27 15.33
CA HIS A 166 -13.18 -27.17 16.03
C HIS A 166 -12.16 -26.44 15.14
N SER A 167 -12.62 -25.33 14.65
CA SER A 167 -11.92 -24.63 13.63
C SER A 167 -10.67 -23.98 14.17
N ARG A 168 -9.69 -23.93 13.35
CA ARG A 168 -8.54 -23.05 13.36
C ARG A 168 -8.91 -21.57 13.61
N TYR A 169 -10.17 -21.23 13.63
CA TYR A 169 -10.74 -19.90 13.88
C TYR A 169 -11.35 -19.74 15.27
N GLY A 170 -11.17 -20.68 16.13
CA GLY A 170 -11.58 -20.57 17.52
C GLY A 170 -10.73 -19.58 18.30
N VAL A 171 -11.16 -19.23 19.49
CA VAL A 171 -10.45 -18.31 20.39
C VAL A 171 -9.04 -18.78 20.77
N THR A 172 -8.79 -20.07 20.66
CA THR A 172 -7.49 -20.70 20.94
C THR A 172 -6.66 -20.97 19.70
N MET A 173 -7.21 -20.71 18.51
CA MET A 173 -6.64 -21.07 17.22
C MET A 173 -6.71 -19.89 16.26
N GLY A 174 -5.81 -19.84 15.28
CA GLY A 174 -5.78 -18.81 14.27
C GLY A 174 -5.42 -17.41 14.79
N PRO A 175 -5.72 -16.37 14.03
CA PRO A 175 -5.46 -14.98 14.40
C PRO A 175 -6.26 -14.53 15.62
N SER A 176 -5.81 -13.45 16.26
CA SER A 176 -6.60 -12.79 17.28
C SER A 176 -7.86 -12.16 16.68
N LEU A 177 -8.90 -12.04 17.47
CA LEU A 177 -10.10 -11.31 17.06
C LEU A 177 -9.82 -9.83 16.76
N SER A 178 -8.85 -9.25 17.49
CA SER A 178 -8.34 -7.91 17.22
C SER A 178 -7.75 -7.79 15.82
N TRP A 179 -7.00 -8.79 15.37
CA TRP A 179 -6.41 -8.80 14.04
C TRP A 179 -7.47 -8.75 12.92
N TYR A 180 -8.54 -9.54 13.02
CA TYR A 180 -9.66 -9.49 12.08
C TYR A 180 -10.34 -8.12 12.09
N ARG A 181 -10.64 -7.59 13.28
CA ARG A 181 -11.25 -6.27 13.41
C ARG A 181 -10.40 -5.20 12.72
N LYS A 182 -9.11 -5.14 13.00
CA LYS A 182 -8.19 -4.17 12.40
C LYS A 182 -8.17 -4.28 10.87
N ASN A 183 -8.10 -5.50 10.32
CA ASN A 183 -8.12 -5.71 8.88
C ASN A 183 -9.43 -5.23 8.23
N TYR A 184 -10.56 -5.57 8.79
CA TYR A 184 -11.86 -5.14 8.25
C TYR A 184 -11.93 -3.61 8.13
N TYR A 185 -11.60 -2.91 9.19
CA TYR A 185 -11.63 -1.45 9.18
C TYR A 185 -10.54 -0.84 8.30
N LEU A 186 -9.32 -1.39 8.33
CA LEU A 186 -8.21 -0.92 7.48
C LEU A 186 -8.61 -0.99 6.01
N TYR A 187 -9.03 -2.15 5.51
CA TYR A 187 -9.35 -2.31 4.10
C TYR A 187 -10.60 -1.54 3.69
N TYR A 188 -11.62 -1.54 4.56
CA TYR A 188 -12.80 -0.72 4.32
C TYR A 188 -12.43 0.75 4.17
N MET A 189 -11.72 1.31 5.12
CA MET A 189 -11.33 2.72 5.12
C MET A 189 -10.25 3.04 4.06
N SER A 190 -9.46 2.06 3.64
CA SER A 190 -8.53 2.21 2.51
C SER A 190 -9.22 2.23 1.14
N GLY A 191 -10.53 2.01 1.08
CA GLY A 191 -11.31 2.10 -0.15
C GLY A 191 -11.56 0.76 -0.85
N ALA A 192 -11.29 -0.38 -0.22
CA ALA A 192 -11.65 -1.69 -0.77
C ALA A 192 -13.16 -1.76 -1.06
N SER A 193 -13.51 -2.30 -2.24
CA SER A 193 -14.90 -2.42 -2.69
C SER A 193 -15.60 -3.66 -2.14
N ALA A 194 -14.83 -4.67 -1.72
CA ALA A 194 -15.33 -5.90 -1.12
C ALA A 194 -14.29 -6.49 -0.18
N ILE A 195 -14.78 -7.31 0.74
CA ILE A 195 -13.97 -8.17 1.59
C ILE A 195 -14.39 -9.60 1.31
N TYR A 196 -13.45 -10.42 0.89
CA TYR A 196 -13.64 -11.83 0.63
C TYR A 196 -12.85 -12.65 1.63
N LEU A 197 -13.51 -13.66 2.22
CA LEU A 197 -12.89 -14.57 3.17
C LEU A 197 -12.83 -15.96 2.54
N GLU A 198 -11.64 -16.50 2.48
CA GLU A 198 -11.46 -17.89 2.08
C GLU A 198 -12.11 -18.81 3.11
N GLN A 199 -12.72 -19.89 2.69
CA GLN A 199 -13.32 -20.93 3.53
C GLN A 199 -14.48 -20.47 4.46
N GLY A 200 -15.31 -19.66 4.00
CA GLY A 200 -16.53 -19.03 4.48
C GLY A 200 -17.23 -19.54 5.75
N PHE A 201 -17.93 -20.66 5.69
CA PHE A 201 -18.97 -20.98 6.68
C PHE A 201 -18.43 -21.30 8.08
N ASP A 202 -17.43 -22.16 8.19
CA ASP A 202 -16.84 -22.60 9.46
C ASP A 202 -16.06 -21.52 10.19
N GLN A 203 -15.74 -20.43 9.50
CA GLN A 203 -15.09 -19.27 10.11
C GLN A 203 -16.02 -18.50 11.05
N PHE A 204 -17.31 -18.44 10.72
CA PHE A 204 -18.28 -17.56 11.37
C PHE A 204 -19.25 -18.27 12.28
N PHE A 205 -19.47 -19.56 12.04
CA PHE A 205 -20.54 -20.31 12.69
C PHE A 205 -20.00 -21.47 13.52
N LYS A 206 -20.79 -21.84 14.54
CA LYS A 206 -20.64 -23.04 15.35
C LYS A 206 -22.03 -23.70 15.50
N PRO A 207 -22.12 -24.96 15.94
CA PRO A 207 -23.40 -25.59 16.21
C PRO A 207 -24.27 -24.75 17.13
N GLY A 208 -25.53 -24.60 16.76
CA GLY A 208 -26.54 -23.91 17.53
C GLY A 208 -27.32 -24.84 18.44
N PRO A 209 -27.99 -24.31 19.46
CA PRO A 209 -28.87 -25.09 20.32
C PRO A 209 -30.24 -25.32 19.67
N GLY A 210 -30.85 -26.47 19.96
CA GLY A 210 -32.23 -26.79 19.55
C GLY A 210 -32.42 -26.85 18.03
N GLU A 211 -33.48 -26.22 17.55
CA GLU A 211 -33.84 -26.18 16.13
C GLU A 211 -33.00 -25.24 15.29
N HIS A 212 -32.18 -24.40 15.91
CA HIS A 212 -31.24 -23.53 15.23
C HIS A 212 -29.92 -24.28 14.97
N PRO A 213 -29.66 -24.73 13.73
CA PRO A 213 -28.51 -25.58 13.46
C PRO A 213 -27.18 -24.85 13.67
N PHE A 214 -27.16 -23.51 13.60
CA PHE A 214 -25.95 -22.72 13.66
C PHE A 214 -26.14 -21.42 14.47
N GLN A 215 -25.04 -20.95 15.07
CA GLN A 215 -24.95 -19.66 15.73
C GLN A 215 -23.60 -19.03 15.42
N LEU A 216 -23.51 -17.71 15.49
CA LEU A 216 -22.24 -17.01 15.29
C LEU A 216 -21.22 -17.41 16.34
N ASN A 217 -20.02 -17.74 15.91
CA ASN A 217 -18.87 -17.88 16.76
C ASN A 217 -18.26 -16.48 17.09
N PRO A 218 -17.21 -16.36 17.90
CA PRO A 218 -16.61 -15.05 18.21
C PRO A 218 -16.17 -14.25 16.99
N LEU A 219 -15.61 -14.87 15.95
CA LEU A 219 -15.25 -14.20 14.71
C LEU A 219 -16.47 -13.75 13.93
N GLY A 220 -17.50 -14.59 13.86
CA GLY A 220 -18.77 -14.23 13.24
C GLY A 220 -19.40 -12.98 13.86
N ARG A 221 -19.31 -12.80 15.18
CA ARG A 221 -19.81 -11.61 15.86
C ARG A 221 -19.02 -10.35 15.48
N ILE A 222 -17.70 -10.44 15.43
CA ILE A 222 -16.87 -9.30 14.99
C ILE A 222 -17.16 -8.95 13.53
N THR A 223 -17.41 -9.96 12.70
CA THR A 223 -17.78 -9.72 11.29
C THR A 223 -19.16 -9.07 11.20
N GLU A 224 -20.14 -9.51 12.02
CA GLU A 224 -21.46 -8.87 12.11
C GLU A 224 -21.37 -7.42 12.58
N GLU A 225 -20.56 -7.13 13.63
CA GLU A 225 -20.30 -5.76 14.10
C GLU A 225 -19.75 -4.88 12.96
N PHE A 226 -18.79 -5.41 12.22
CA PHE A 226 -18.20 -4.70 11.09
C PHE A 226 -19.20 -4.48 9.94
N VAL A 227 -20.00 -5.49 9.59
CA VAL A 227 -21.01 -5.37 8.53
C VAL A 227 -22.03 -4.28 8.91
N ARG A 228 -22.47 -4.27 10.16
CA ARG A 228 -23.39 -3.23 10.68
C ARG A 228 -22.75 -1.86 10.60
N PHE A 229 -21.52 -1.72 11.09
CA PHE A 229 -20.76 -0.47 10.97
C PHE A 229 -20.65 0.01 9.51
N ALA A 230 -20.31 -0.87 8.57
CA ALA A 230 -20.19 -0.54 7.16
C ALA A 230 -21.52 -0.10 6.52
N GLN A 231 -22.65 -0.64 6.99
CA GLN A 231 -24.00 -0.24 6.58
C GLN A 231 -24.41 1.13 7.16
N GLU A 232 -24.00 1.42 8.39
CA GLU A 232 -24.29 2.67 9.08
C GLU A 232 -23.41 3.82 8.60
N HIS A 233 -22.20 3.54 8.14
CA HIS A 233 -21.18 4.52 7.74
C HIS A 233 -20.77 4.39 6.27
N THR A 234 -21.75 4.36 5.36
CA THR A 234 -21.52 4.32 3.91
C THR A 234 -20.76 5.54 3.39
N GLU A 235 -20.88 6.68 4.11
CA GLU A 235 -20.19 7.94 3.83
C GLU A 235 -18.75 8.01 4.37
N ARG A 236 -18.08 6.86 4.47
CA ARG A 236 -16.67 6.78 4.89
C ARG A 236 -15.72 7.71 4.14
N GLY A 237 -16.17 8.23 2.99
CA GLY A 237 -15.37 9.09 2.13
C GLY A 237 -14.36 8.34 1.27
N THR A 238 -13.47 9.11 0.65
CA THR A 238 -12.38 8.59 -0.18
C THR A 238 -11.05 8.75 0.55
N PRO A 239 -10.18 7.75 0.55
CA PRO A 239 -8.83 7.86 1.12
C PRO A 239 -8.10 9.07 0.57
N TYR A 240 -7.57 9.88 1.48
CA TYR A 240 -6.77 11.05 1.15
C TYR A 240 -5.31 10.69 1.10
N THR A 241 -4.80 10.52 -0.10
CA THR A 241 -3.41 10.16 -0.37
C THR A 241 -2.80 11.24 -1.26
N PRO A 242 -2.38 12.37 -0.68
CA PRO A 242 -1.92 13.53 -1.44
C PRO A 242 -0.57 13.36 -2.13
N ILE A 243 0.16 12.30 -1.83
CA ILE A 243 1.49 12.02 -2.38
C ILE A 243 1.43 10.73 -3.18
N ALA A 244 2.01 10.74 -4.38
CA ALA A 244 2.21 9.53 -5.16
C ALA A 244 3.69 9.26 -5.39
N PHE A 245 4.08 7.99 -5.23
CA PHE A 245 5.34 7.49 -5.77
C PHE A 245 5.15 7.15 -7.24
N LEU A 246 5.99 7.70 -8.11
CA LEU A 246 5.92 7.45 -9.55
C LEU A 246 7.06 6.51 -9.97
N LEU A 247 6.71 5.31 -10.44
CA LEU A 247 7.65 4.25 -10.79
C LEU A 247 7.69 3.98 -12.29
N ASP A 248 8.71 3.24 -12.73
CA ASP A 248 8.70 2.64 -14.06
C ASP A 248 7.60 1.58 -14.17
N PRO A 249 6.85 1.51 -15.28
CA PRO A 249 5.80 0.50 -15.49
C PRO A 249 6.30 -0.95 -15.41
N ALA A 250 7.58 -1.18 -15.67
CA ALA A 250 8.20 -2.50 -15.61
C ALA A 250 8.97 -2.75 -14.30
N HIS A 251 8.70 -1.95 -13.24
CA HIS A 251 9.26 -2.25 -11.92
C HIS A 251 8.70 -3.59 -11.43
N GLY A 252 9.54 -4.60 -11.35
CA GLY A 252 9.12 -5.97 -11.13
C GLY A 252 9.81 -6.68 -9.97
N TRP A 253 10.61 -5.97 -9.16
CA TRP A 253 11.21 -6.57 -7.96
C TRP A 253 10.31 -6.33 -6.75
N ASP A 254 10.01 -7.40 -6.02
CA ASP A 254 9.24 -7.31 -4.79
C ASP A 254 10.17 -6.96 -3.62
N MET A 255 9.78 -5.98 -2.81
CA MET A 255 10.49 -5.56 -1.61
C MET A 255 10.26 -6.49 -0.42
N THR A 256 9.39 -7.48 -0.56
CA THR A 256 9.15 -8.52 0.44
C THR A 256 10.16 -9.66 0.27
N ASP A 257 10.06 -10.68 1.10
CA ASP A 257 10.96 -11.84 1.07
C ASP A 257 10.72 -12.79 -0.12
N TYR A 258 9.92 -12.38 -1.11
CA TYR A 258 9.69 -13.11 -2.35
C TYR A 258 10.48 -12.49 -3.51
N PRO A 259 11.82 -12.57 -3.53
CA PRO A 259 12.65 -11.91 -4.53
C PRO A 259 12.42 -12.41 -5.96
N GLN A 260 11.65 -13.48 -6.11
CA GLN A 260 11.41 -14.14 -7.40
C GLN A 260 10.14 -13.62 -8.10
N TYR A 261 9.36 -12.75 -7.48
CA TYR A 261 8.04 -12.46 -7.95
C TYR A 261 7.84 -10.98 -8.33
N PRO A 262 7.16 -10.69 -9.42
CA PRO A 262 6.81 -11.53 -10.58
C PRO A 262 7.98 -11.69 -11.56
N LEU A 263 9.05 -10.92 -11.47
CA LEU A 263 10.17 -10.87 -12.40
C LEU A 263 11.49 -11.28 -11.74
N GLY A 264 11.45 -12.24 -10.84
CA GLY A 264 12.54 -12.59 -9.92
C GLY A 264 13.76 -13.27 -10.50
N VAL A 265 13.78 -13.56 -11.79
CA VAL A 265 15.03 -13.96 -12.48
C VAL A 265 16.00 -12.78 -12.62
N SER A 266 15.51 -11.53 -12.47
CA SER A 266 16.34 -10.34 -12.51
C SER A 266 16.81 -10.00 -11.09
N PRO A 267 18.11 -10.04 -10.79
CA PRO A 267 18.58 -9.67 -9.45
C PRO A 267 18.27 -8.21 -9.13
N PRO A 268 18.02 -7.90 -7.84
CA PRO A 268 17.81 -6.51 -7.41
C PRO A 268 19.01 -5.65 -7.75
N ASN A 269 18.75 -4.51 -8.30
CA ASN A 269 19.77 -3.51 -8.59
C ASN A 269 19.71 -2.33 -7.60
N ARG A 270 20.58 -1.33 -7.75
CA ARG A 270 20.60 -0.16 -6.86
C ARG A 270 19.29 0.62 -6.87
N SER A 271 18.58 0.67 -8.00
CA SER A 271 17.27 1.31 -8.10
C SER A 271 16.19 0.58 -7.28
N ASP A 272 16.23 -0.75 -7.21
CA ASP A 272 15.32 -1.54 -6.39
C ASP A 272 15.58 -1.32 -4.89
N ARG A 273 16.86 -1.25 -4.51
CA ARG A 273 17.26 -0.92 -3.14
C ARG A 273 16.82 0.48 -2.74
N ALA A 274 16.96 1.46 -3.64
CA ALA A 274 16.47 2.81 -3.43
C ALA A 274 14.96 2.83 -3.17
N LEU A 275 14.19 2.06 -3.93
CA LEU A 275 12.76 1.92 -3.70
C LEU A 275 12.45 1.28 -2.36
N ARG A 276 13.15 0.19 -2.00
CA ARG A 276 13.00 -0.44 -0.69
C ARG A 276 13.21 0.56 0.44
N GLU A 277 14.32 1.28 0.42
CA GLU A 277 14.65 2.30 1.43
C GLU A 277 13.61 3.42 1.48
N LEU A 278 13.16 3.91 0.32
CA LEU A 278 12.15 4.95 0.23
C LEU A 278 10.80 4.50 0.83
N PHE A 279 10.37 3.30 0.52
CA PHE A 279 9.12 2.76 1.03
C PHE A 279 9.21 2.41 2.52
N LEU A 280 10.36 1.91 2.98
CA LEU A 280 10.58 1.68 4.40
C LEU A 280 10.54 3.00 5.19
N ALA A 281 11.15 4.06 4.68
CA ALA A 281 11.07 5.38 5.29
C ALA A 281 9.63 5.94 5.32
N ALA A 282 8.83 5.64 4.30
CA ALA A 282 7.45 6.10 4.21
C ALA A 282 6.50 5.33 5.13
N TYR A 283 6.67 4.01 5.24
CA TYR A 283 5.71 3.12 5.90
C TYR A 283 6.22 2.46 7.17
N HIS A 284 7.53 2.21 7.29
CA HIS A 284 8.12 1.47 8.41
C HIS A 284 9.47 2.05 8.82
N PRO A 285 9.54 3.27 9.30
CA PRO A 285 10.83 3.88 9.64
C PRO A 285 11.62 3.10 10.70
N ALA A 286 10.94 2.30 11.55
CA ALA A 286 11.56 1.45 12.55
C ALA A 286 11.80 -0.01 12.11
N ALA A 287 11.28 -0.43 10.97
CA ALA A 287 11.37 -1.83 10.52
C ALA A 287 12.68 -2.16 9.77
N LEU A 288 13.59 -1.23 9.70
CA LEU A 288 14.93 -1.41 9.11
C LEU A 288 15.88 -2.17 10.01
N ASP A 289 15.52 -2.44 11.26
CA ASP A 289 16.30 -3.29 12.15
C ASP A 289 16.17 -4.76 11.71
N GLU A 290 17.04 -5.16 10.78
CA GLU A 290 17.25 -6.53 10.38
C GLU A 290 17.75 -7.32 11.58
N GLY A 291 16.91 -8.01 12.27
CA GLY A 291 17.38 -8.90 13.36
C GLY A 291 16.36 -9.25 14.40
N GLU A 292 15.23 -8.60 14.41
CA GLU A 292 14.19 -9.01 15.32
C GLU A 292 13.41 -10.21 14.76
N PRO A 293 13.33 -11.33 15.50
CA PRO A 293 12.58 -12.49 15.04
C PRO A 293 11.11 -12.10 14.80
N ALA A 294 10.50 -12.66 13.77
CA ALA A 294 9.07 -12.59 13.55
C ALA A 294 8.36 -13.26 14.73
N THR A 295 8.05 -12.50 15.76
CA THR A 295 7.25 -12.98 16.90
C THR A 295 5.78 -12.91 16.56
N ALA A 296 4.97 -13.71 17.23
CA ALA A 296 3.51 -13.66 17.11
C ALA A 296 2.94 -12.28 17.46
N ASP A 297 3.67 -11.44 18.19
CA ASP A 297 3.35 -10.05 18.47
C ASP A 297 3.34 -9.15 17.23
N ARG A 298 4.00 -9.60 16.18
CA ARG A 298 3.99 -8.92 14.87
C ARG A 298 2.79 -9.26 14.00
N GLN A 299 1.74 -9.76 14.56
CA GLN A 299 0.41 -9.58 13.97
C GLN A 299 0.06 -8.09 13.86
N ALA A 300 0.95 -7.26 14.37
CA ALA A 300 0.84 -5.84 14.34
C ALA A 300 1.28 -5.30 13.00
N PHE A 301 0.44 -4.48 12.40
CA PHE A 301 0.87 -3.52 11.40
C PHE A 301 1.92 -2.63 12.04
N THR A 302 2.98 -2.31 11.34
CA THR A 302 3.92 -1.32 11.82
C THR A 302 3.36 0.05 11.51
N SER A 303 3.22 0.88 12.53
CA SER A 303 2.70 2.24 12.35
C SER A 303 3.71 3.10 11.61
N ALA A 304 3.32 3.62 10.45
CA ALA A 304 4.11 4.60 9.74
C ALA A 304 3.99 5.97 10.41
N ALA A 305 5.09 6.72 10.43
CA ALA A 305 5.12 8.05 11.06
C ALA A 305 4.15 9.05 10.39
N PHE A 306 3.77 8.81 9.13
CA PHE A 306 2.98 9.73 8.31
C PHE A 306 1.55 9.25 8.04
N GLY A 307 1.18 8.08 8.53
CA GLY A 307 -0.07 7.41 8.17
C GLY A 307 -0.09 6.88 6.73
N ASP A 308 -1.23 6.34 6.30
CA ASP A 308 -1.43 5.85 4.93
C ASP A 308 -1.87 7.00 4.01
N ILE A 309 -0.91 7.84 3.60
CA ILE A 309 -1.10 9.04 2.79
C ILE A 309 -0.48 8.95 1.39
N PHE A 310 -0.01 7.79 1.00
CA PHE A 310 0.69 7.57 -0.26
C PHE A 310 -0.07 6.62 -1.17
N ASP A 311 0.03 6.86 -2.46
CA ASP A 311 -0.30 5.88 -3.51
C ASP A 311 0.92 5.63 -4.39
N VAL A 312 0.87 4.55 -5.16
CA VAL A 312 1.87 4.25 -6.18
C VAL A 312 1.24 4.38 -7.56
N LEU A 313 1.91 5.12 -8.43
CA LEU A 313 1.58 5.25 -9.85
C LEU A 313 2.73 4.76 -10.70
N VAL A 314 2.47 4.50 -11.96
CA VAL A 314 3.50 4.20 -12.96
C VAL A 314 3.51 5.24 -14.07
N ALA A 315 4.68 5.43 -14.67
CA ALA A 315 4.89 6.37 -15.78
C ALA A 315 4.32 5.80 -17.11
N ASP A 316 3.01 5.54 -17.13
CA ASP A 316 2.26 5.15 -18.33
C ASP A 316 1.69 6.39 -19.03
N GLU A 317 2.14 6.64 -20.25
CA GLU A 317 1.70 7.83 -21.04
C GLU A 317 0.19 7.86 -21.29
N LYS A 318 -0.44 6.70 -21.45
CA LYS A 318 -1.89 6.61 -21.69
C LYS A 318 -2.72 6.97 -20.47
N LYS A 319 -2.11 6.96 -19.28
CA LYS A 319 -2.74 7.20 -17.98
C LYS A 319 -2.03 8.31 -17.19
N ALA A 320 -1.29 9.16 -17.89
CA ALA A 320 -0.49 10.21 -17.29
C ALA A 320 -1.32 11.28 -16.56
N ASP A 321 -2.59 11.45 -16.91
CA ASP A 321 -3.48 12.43 -16.25
C ASP A 321 -3.76 12.07 -14.79
N ALA A 322 -3.58 10.82 -14.39
CA ALA A 322 -3.78 10.39 -13.01
C ALA A 322 -2.90 11.16 -11.99
N VAL A 323 -1.75 11.68 -12.41
CA VAL A 323 -0.87 12.47 -11.54
C VAL A 323 -1.53 13.75 -11.03
N GLU A 324 -2.51 14.29 -11.75
CA GLU A 324 -3.18 15.55 -11.39
C GLU A 324 -4.05 15.45 -10.12
N ALA A 325 -4.35 14.23 -9.67
CA ALA A 325 -5.08 14.00 -8.43
C ALA A 325 -4.21 14.18 -7.16
N TYR A 326 -2.89 14.29 -7.32
CA TYR A 326 -1.94 14.33 -6.21
C TYR A 326 -1.31 15.72 -6.07
N ARG A 327 -0.90 16.06 -4.85
CA ARG A 327 -0.20 17.32 -4.55
C ARG A 327 1.29 17.23 -4.78
N ALA A 328 1.86 16.03 -4.57
CA ALA A 328 3.26 15.77 -4.79
C ALA A 328 3.49 14.42 -5.47
N LEU A 329 4.47 14.37 -6.36
CA LEU A 329 5.01 13.19 -6.99
C LEU A 329 6.45 13.00 -6.51
N VAL A 330 6.75 11.83 -5.94
CA VAL A 330 8.11 11.42 -5.60
C VAL A 330 8.51 10.33 -6.58
N VAL A 331 9.46 10.62 -7.45
CA VAL A 331 9.92 9.63 -8.41
C VAL A 331 10.76 8.58 -7.69
N GLY A 332 10.33 7.33 -7.77
CA GLY A 332 10.95 6.18 -7.12
C GLY A 332 11.70 5.32 -8.13
N GLY A 333 12.90 4.89 -7.76
CA GLY A 333 13.75 4.11 -8.64
C GLY A 333 14.17 4.85 -9.91
N ARG A 334 14.48 4.11 -10.96
CA ARG A 334 14.83 4.68 -12.26
C ARG A 334 13.62 4.66 -13.18
N VAL A 335 13.32 5.81 -13.75
CA VAL A 335 12.29 6.00 -14.76
C VAL A 335 12.94 6.55 -16.01
N GLU A 336 12.66 5.94 -17.16
CA GLU A 336 13.08 6.45 -18.47
C GLU A 336 12.06 7.49 -18.95
N TRP A 337 12.49 8.76 -19.01
CA TRP A 337 11.60 9.83 -19.42
C TRP A 337 11.50 9.93 -20.95
N THR A 338 10.28 9.92 -21.43
CA THR A 338 9.98 10.36 -22.78
C THR A 338 9.80 11.89 -22.80
N PRO A 339 9.90 12.54 -24.00
CA PRO A 339 9.57 13.96 -24.12
C PRO A 339 8.14 14.29 -23.63
N ALA A 340 7.20 13.39 -23.82
CA ALA A 340 5.81 13.53 -23.35
C ALA A 340 5.75 13.58 -21.82
N TRP A 341 6.48 12.70 -21.12
CA TRP A 341 6.55 12.73 -19.67
C TRP A 341 7.26 13.95 -19.13
N ALA A 342 8.37 14.37 -19.74
CA ALA A 342 9.06 15.60 -19.33
C ALA A 342 8.12 16.83 -19.44
N ALA A 343 7.36 16.93 -20.54
CA ALA A 343 6.35 17.97 -20.71
C ALA A 343 5.22 17.85 -19.69
N ARG A 344 4.77 16.65 -19.37
CA ARG A 344 3.72 16.39 -18.37
C ARG A 344 4.16 16.83 -16.97
N LEU A 345 5.37 16.48 -16.54
CA LEU A 345 5.91 16.88 -15.23
C LEU A 345 6.03 18.41 -15.14
N LYS A 346 6.44 19.06 -16.22
CA LYS A 346 6.48 20.52 -16.29
C LYS A 346 5.09 21.12 -16.12
N ALA A 347 4.10 20.65 -16.89
CA ALA A 347 2.72 21.13 -16.81
C ALA A 347 2.09 20.87 -15.44
N TYR A 348 2.39 19.73 -14.82
CA TYR A 348 1.93 19.40 -13.47
C TYR A 348 2.52 20.38 -12.44
N ALA A 349 3.81 20.68 -12.50
CA ALA A 349 4.44 21.67 -11.63
C ALA A 349 3.87 23.08 -11.91
N GLU A 350 3.69 23.48 -13.17
CA GLU A 350 3.12 24.79 -13.52
C GLU A 350 1.73 25.01 -12.91
N LYS A 351 0.93 23.95 -12.77
CA LYS A 351 -0.41 23.96 -12.14
C LYS A 351 -0.36 24.00 -10.60
N GLY A 352 0.76 23.82 -9.97
CA GLY A 352 0.92 23.89 -8.51
C GLY A 352 1.39 22.60 -7.84
N GLY A 353 1.67 21.54 -8.61
CA GLY A 353 2.21 20.28 -8.11
C GLY A 353 3.67 20.39 -7.66
N THR A 354 4.08 19.50 -6.78
CA THR A 354 5.47 19.31 -6.37
C THR A 354 6.01 18.03 -7.02
N VAL A 355 7.15 18.12 -7.72
CA VAL A 355 7.85 16.95 -8.28
C VAL A 355 9.18 16.79 -7.55
N VAL A 356 9.46 15.59 -7.03
CA VAL A 356 10.72 15.24 -6.39
C VAL A 356 11.47 14.24 -7.24
N VAL A 357 12.68 14.60 -7.66
CA VAL A 357 13.57 13.74 -8.45
C VAL A 357 14.97 13.77 -7.87
N ASN A 358 15.76 12.76 -8.17
CA ASN A 358 17.17 12.70 -7.79
C ASN A 358 18.10 12.61 -9.01
N ALA A 359 19.40 12.68 -8.78
CA ALA A 359 20.41 12.71 -9.85
C ALA A 359 20.32 11.50 -10.80
N ALA A 360 20.00 10.31 -10.29
CA ALA A 360 19.84 9.12 -11.14
C ALA A 360 18.63 9.21 -12.11
N GLN A 361 17.69 10.11 -11.84
CA GLN A 361 16.45 10.30 -12.60
C GLN A 361 16.48 11.57 -13.47
N ALA A 362 17.52 12.38 -13.38
CA ALA A 362 17.60 13.67 -14.09
C ALA A 362 17.76 13.52 -15.60
N LYS A 363 18.31 12.39 -16.07
CA LYS A 363 18.51 12.15 -17.49
C LYS A 363 17.18 12.13 -18.25
N GLY A 364 17.07 12.98 -19.26
CA GLY A 364 15.85 13.14 -20.05
C GLY A 364 14.92 14.25 -19.58
N LEU A 365 15.20 14.87 -18.43
CA LEU A 365 14.49 16.06 -17.96
C LEU A 365 15.24 17.35 -18.36
N PRO A 366 14.52 18.41 -18.79
CA PRO A 366 15.14 19.69 -19.14
C PRO A 366 15.82 20.33 -17.93
N ALA A 367 17.02 20.92 -18.13
CA ALA A 367 17.75 21.62 -17.08
C ALA A 367 16.94 22.80 -16.48
N GLU A 368 16.13 23.47 -17.29
CA GLU A 368 15.25 24.56 -16.88
C GLU A 368 14.14 24.05 -15.92
N LEU A 369 13.71 22.80 -16.09
CA LEU A 369 12.75 22.17 -15.18
C LEU A 369 13.40 21.86 -13.83
N LEU A 370 14.63 21.34 -13.85
CA LEU A 370 15.39 21.02 -12.64
C LEU A 370 15.92 22.28 -11.93
N GLY A 371 16.16 23.36 -12.67
CA GLY A 371 16.74 24.61 -12.17
C GLY A 371 18.21 24.48 -11.77
N VAL A 372 18.90 23.45 -12.25
CA VAL A 372 20.31 23.20 -11.99
C VAL A 372 21.06 22.80 -13.26
N ARG A 373 22.36 23.03 -13.27
CA ARG A 373 23.29 22.49 -14.25
C ARG A 373 24.21 21.48 -13.57
N THR A 374 24.26 20.27 -14.09
CA THR A 374 25.17 19.23 -13.62
C THR A 374 26.58 19.51 -14.11
N THR A 375 27.59 19.29 -13.28
CA THR A 375 29.00 19.48 -13.64
C THR A 375 29.64 18.19 -14.16
N GLY A 376 28.99 17.04 -13.99
CA GLY A 376 29.52 15.71 -14.28
C GLY A 376 30.54 15.23 -13.23
N ALA A 377 30.80 15.98 -12.18
CA ALA A 377 31.70 15.59 -11.11
C ALA A 377 30.92 14.94 -9.98
N THR A 378 31.34 13.72 -9.56
CA THR A 378 30.86 13.05 -8.36
C THR A 378 31.77 13.37 -7.18
N VAL A 379 31.19 13.75 -6.07
CA VAL A 379 31.91 14.21 -4.86
C VAL A 379 31.35 13.51 -3.64
N GLU A 380 32.12 13.49 -2.55
CA GLU A 380 31.70 12.94 -1.26
C GLU A 380 31.77 14.00 -0.18
N ALA A 381 30.83 13.90 0.78
CA ALA A 381 30.82 14.71 2.00
C ALA A 381 30.26 13.86 3.15
N ASP A 382 30.78 14.11 4.35
CA ASP A 382 30.42 13.34 5.54
C ASP A 382 29.17 13.88 6.23
N ASP A 383 28.62 14.99 5.74
CA ASP A 383 27.56 15.71 6.44
C ASP A 383 26.68 16.56 5.50
N ALA A 384 25.53 16.97 6.01
CA ALA A 384 24.61 17.87 5.33
C ALA A 384 23.93 18.83 6.32
N LEU A 385 23.60 20.02 5.84
CA LEU A 385 22.94 21.06 6.61
C LEU A 385 21.67 21.53 5.89
N CYS A 386 20.52 21.41 6.57
CA CYS A 386 19.24 21.94 6.09
C CYS A 386 19.07 23.39 6.53
N PHE A 387 18.60 24.24 5.64
CA PHE A 387 18.27 25.63 5.92
C PHE A 387 16.83 25.89 5.54
N ALA A 388 15.94 25.91 6.52
CA ALA A 388 14.62 26.48 6.36
C ALA A 388 14.69 27.98 6.67
N PRO A 389 14.03 28.86 5.90
CA PRO A 389 14.02 30.30 6.18
C PRO A 389 13.49 30.57 7.59
N GLY A 390 14.32 31.20 8.44
CA GLY A 390 13.95 31.57 9.81
C GLY A 390 14.08 30.47 10.88
N GLU A 391 14.54 29.28 10.52
CA GLU A 391 14.80 28.19 11.46
C GLU A 391 16.32 27.90 11.61
N PRO A 392 16.76 27.34 12.74
CA PRO A 392 18.14 26.89 12.86
C PRO A 392 18.41 25.75 11.87
N ALA A 393 19.65 25.67 11.37
CA ALA A 393 20.08 24.60 10.51
C ALA A 393 19.91 23.24 11.21
N ALA A 394 19.30 22.28 10.54
CA ALA A 394 19.25 20.90 10.99
C ALA A 394 20.52 20.17 10.58
N ASP A 395 21.13 19.46 11.50
CA ASP A 395 22.24 18.55 11.23
C ASP A 395 21.66 17.24 10.64
N LEU A 396 22.06 16.92 9.41
CA LEU A 396 21.64 15.73 8.70
C LEU A 396 22.85 14.81 8.45
N GLY A 397 23.81 14.79 9.37
CA GLY A 397 24.99 13.96 9.34
C GLY A 397 24.74 12.47 9.63
N GLY A 398 25.81 11.74 9.80
CA GLY A 398 25.78 10.31 10.17
C GLY A 398 25.92 9.35 8.99
N GLN A 399 25.99 9.85 7.76
CA GLN A 399 26.27 9.06 6.56
C GLN A 399 27.16 9.83 5.58
N VAL A 400 27.92 9.09 4.77
CA VAL A 400 28.69 9.68 3.67
C VAL A 400 27.79 9.88 2.46
N TYR A 401 27.57 11.13 2.11
CA TYR A 401 26.86 11.53 0.89
C TYR A 401 27.79 11.41 -0.31
N ARG A 402 27.40 10.60 -1.29
CA ARG A 402 28.01 10.65 -2.62
C ARG A 402 27.02 11.32 -3.55
N TYR A 403 27.38 12.48 -4.09
CA TYR A 403 26.47 13.31 -4.86
C TYR A 403 27.10 13.81 -6.16
N GLU A 404 26.24 14.14 -7.11
CA GLU A 404 26.62 14.86 -8.32
C GLU A 404 26.73 16.35 -8.03
N ARG A 405 27.90 16.94 -8.24
CA ARG A 405 28.06 18.38 -8.04
C ARG A 405 27.23 19.16 -9.06
N VAL A 406 26.40 20.06 -8.58
CA VAL A 406 25.52 20.89 -9.41
C VAL A 406 25.70 22.37 -9.14
N GLU A 407 25.40 23.18 -10.17
CA GLU A 407 25.30 24.61 -10.06
C GLU A 407 23.85 25.05 -10.17
N PRO A 408 23.29 25.75 -9.18
CA PRO A 408 21.96 26.32 -9.28
C PRO A 408 21.84 27.29 -10.48
N ARG A 409 20.72 27.13 -11.22
CA ARG A 409 20.35 27.99 -12.37
C ARG A 409 18.92 28.47 -12.17
N GLY A 410 18.73 29.27 -11.14
CA GLY A 410 17.42 29.76 -10.72
C GLY A 410 16.80 28.99 -9.54
N ALA A 411 17.28 27.78 -9.23
CA ALA A 411 16.81 27.05 -8.06
C ALA A 411 17.42 27.59 -6.75
N GLU A 412 16.62 27.59 -5.70
CA GLU A 412 17.06 27.86 -4.32
C GLU A 412 17.72 26.61 -3.72
N VAL A 413 18.75 26.79 -2.91
CA VAL A 413 19.41 25.68 -2.19
C VAL A 413 18.68 25.44 -0.88
N LEU A 414 18.09 24.26 -0.72
CA LEU A 414 17.40 23.87 0.50
C LEU A 414 18.31 23.13 1.48
N ILE A 415 19.14 22.23 0.96
CA ILE A 415 20.11 21.45 1.75
C ILE A 415 21.45 21.54 1.05
N LYS A 416 22.52 21.77 1.82
CA LYS A 416 23.89 21.83 1.31
C LYS A 416 24.84 21.07 2.21
N THR A 417 26.03 20.75 1.69
CA THR A 417 27.16 20.25 2.48
C THR A 417 27.78 21.35 3.34
N PRO A 418 28.59 21.02 4.36
CA PRO A 418 29.37 22.01 5.10
C PRO A 418 30.30 22.85 4.23
N SER A 419 30.80 22.32 3.11
CA SER A 419 31.58 23.04 2.13
C SER A 419 30.78 23.99 1.23
N GLY A 420 29.44 23.93 1.30
CA GLY A 420 28.52 24.78 0.57
C GLY A 420 28.00 24.20 -0.74
N ASP A 421 28.36 22.98 -1.11
CA ASP A 421 27.83 22.32 -2.31
C ASP A 421 26.33 21.99 -2.14
N PRO A 422 25.48 22.32 -3.12
CA PRO A 422 24.05 22.00 -3.07
C PRO A 422 23.79 20.48 -3.10
N LEU A 423 23.03 19.97 -2.12
CA LEU A 423 22.53 18.59 -2.09
C LEU A 423 21.07 18.51 -2.49
N VAL A 424 20.23 19.45 -2.03
CA VAL A 424 18.83 19.53 -2.42
C VAL A 424 18.53 20.96 -2.84
N THR A 425 17.92 21.09 -3.99
CA THR A 425 17.50 22.40 -4.53
C THR A 425 16.01 22.40 -4.85
N VAL A 426 15.40 23.57 -4.85
CA VAL A 426 13.99 23.79 -5.17
C VAL A 426 13.89 24.80 -6.30
N ASN A 427 13.38 24.38 -7.44
CA ASN A 427 13.09 25.24 -8.58
C ASN A 427 11.59 25.55 -8.64
N ARG A 428 11.23 26.83 -8.65
CA ARG A 428 9.84 27.27 -8.82
C ARG A 428 9.46 27.18 -10.30
N VAL A 429 8.38 26.46 -10.58
CA VAL A 429 7.85 26.25 -11.94
C VAL A 429 6.37 26.60 -11.94
N GLY A 430 6.04 27.76 -12.47
CA GLY A 430 4.66 28.28 -12.39
C GLY A 430 4.19 28.46 -10.94
N ARG A 431 3.11 27.79 -10.56
CA ARG A 431 2.59 27.82 -9.19
C ARG A 431 3.16 26.74 -8.27
N GLY A 432 3.85 25.76 -8.84
CA GLY A 432 4.44 24.64 -8.11
C GLY A 432 5.95 24.66 -8.11
N ARG A 433 6.54 23.50 -7.92
CA ARG A 433 7.98 23.38 -7.71
C ARG A 433 8.54 22.02 -8.14
N VAL A 434 9.80 22.00 -8.50
CA VAL A 434 10.59 20.79 -8.68
C VAL A 434 11.70 20.77 -7.63
N VAL A 435 11.73 19.71 -6.85
CA VAL A 435 12.77 19.45 -5.84
C VAL A 435 13.75 18.47 -6.44
N TYR A 436 15.00 18.87 -6.56
CA TYR A 436 16.05 18.03 -7.08
C TYR A 436 17.04 17.67 -5.97
N CYS A 437 17.27 16.36 -5.79
CA CYS A 437 18.29 15.83 -4.89
C CYS A 437 19.51 15.36 -5.68
N ALA A 438 20.68 15.94 -5.38
CA ALA A 438 21.92 15.63 -6.08
C ALA A 438 22.50 14.25 -5.74
N VAL A 439 21.94 13.56 -4.73
CA VAL A 439 22.34 12.19 -4.32
C VAL A 439 21.64 11.17 -5.22
N PRO A 440 22.38 10.42 -6.07
CA PRO A 440 21.77 9.41 -6.92
C PRO A 440 21.07 8.32 -6.10
N ASP A 441 19.87 7.93 -6.55
CA ASP A 441 19.03 6.92 -5.90
C ASP A 441 18.65 7.26 -4.45
N LEU A 442 19.00 8.44 -3.92
CA LEU A 442 18.81 8.86 -2.53
C LEU A 442 19.61 8.04 -1.51
N LEU A 443 20.61 7.29 -1.97
CA LEU A 443 21.39 6.36 -1.15
C LEU A 443 22.81 6.85 -0.89
N GLY A 444 23.24 6.71 0.36
CA GLY A 444 24.64 6.88 0.76
C GLY A 444 25.57 5.78 0.23
N LEU A 445 26.81 5.81 0.70
CA LEU A 445 27.80 4.77 0.34
C LEU A 445 27.45 3.40 0.89
N ASP A 446 26.77 3.35 2.03
CA ASP A 446 26.30 2.13 2.69
C ASP A 446 24.99 1.58 2.11
N GLU A 447 24.52 2.16 1.01
CA GLU A 447 23.26 1.80 0.33
C GLU A 447 22.00 1.99 1.17
N ARG A 448 22.06 2.81 2.23
CA ARG A 448 20.90 3.26 3.01
C ARG A 448 20.45 4.64 2.53
N MET A 449 19.18 4.95 2.76
CA MET A 449 18.67 6.29 2.47
C MET A 449 19.43 7.34 3.28
N VAL A 450 19.88 8.38 2.58
CA VAL A 450 20.58 9.50 3.25
C VAL A 450 19.61 10.32 4.11
N PRO A 451 20.06 10.85 5.27
CA PRO A 451 19.22 11.64 6.18
C PRO A 451 18.51 12.82 5.50
N ALA A 452 19.14 13.47 4.54
CA ALA A 452 18.53 14.55 3.77
C ALA A 452 17.30 14.11 2.97
N ALA A 453 17.28 12.88 2.41
CA ALA A 453 16.14 12.35 1.69
C ALA A 453 15.01 11.97 2.63
N ALA A 454 15.31 11.37 3.78
CA ALA A 454 14.32 11.07 4.82
C ALA A 454 13.67 12.36 5.37
N HIS A 455 14.47 13.39 5.63
CA HIS A 455 14.01 14.71 6.05
C HIS A 455 13.07 15.34 5.00
N LEU A 456 13.44 15.28 3.73
CA LEU A 456 12.61 15.79 2.63
C LEU A 456 11.26 15.07 2.56
N LEU A 457 11.25 13.75 2.69
CA LEU A 457 10.01 12.97 2.71
C LEU A 457 9.12 13.35 3.89
N ALA A 458 9.70 13.49 5.09
CA ALA A 458 8.97 13.89 6.29
C ALA A 458 8.35 15.29 6.14
N HIS A 459 9.09 16.22 5.53
CA HIS A 459 8.60 17.57 5.27
C HIS A 459 7.43 17.56 4.28
N LEU A 460 7.53 16.83 3.17
CA LEU A 460 6.45 16.68 2.20
C LEU A 460 5.19 16.06 2.82
N ALA A 461 5.36 15.02 3.63
CA ALA A 461 4.26 14.34 4.29
C ALA A 461 3.54 15.29 5.28
N THR A 462 4.30 16.06 6.06
CA THR A 462 3.77 17.05 7.01
C THR A 462 2.99 18.15 6.31
N ASP A 463 3.52 18.70 5.21
CA ASP A 463 2.87 19.76 4.44
C ASP A 463 1.60 19.29 3.72
N ALA A 464 1.54 18.03 3.36
CA ALA A 464 0.43 17.48 2.61
C ALA A 464 -0.77 17.10 3.48
N THR A 465 -0.59 16.87 4.78
CA THR A 465 -1.58 16.28 5.67
C THR A 465 -2.45 17.35 6.35
N PRO A 466 -3.79 17.29 6.25
CA PRO A 466 -4.68 18.27 6.87
C PRO A 466 -4.85 18.08 8.38
N VAL A 467 -4.51 16.89 8.88
CA VAL A 467 -4.61 16.48 10.29
C VAL A 467 -3.28 15.89 10.69
N ARG A 468 -2.72 16.33 11.80
CA ARG A 468 -1.55 15.70 12.42
C ARG A 468 -2.01 14.74 13.50
N VAL A 469 -1.53 13.53 13.43
CA VAL A 469 -1.78 12.49 14.43
C VAL A 469 -0.53 12.33 15.28
N ARG A 470 -0.66 12.56 16.59
CA ARG A 470 0.39 12.27 17.57
C ARG A 470 -0.03 11.08 18.40
N GLY A 471 0.85 10.11 18.56
CA GLY A 471 0.63 8.86 19.26
C GLY A 471 1.13 7.68 18.42
N GLU A 472 1.40 6.57 19.07
CA GLU A 472 1.92 5.37 18.41
C GLU A 472 0.78 4.52 17.86
N VAL A 473 0.19 4.98 16.76
CA VAL A 473 -0.91 4.31 16.06
C VAL A 473 -0.67 4.33 14.55
N GLU A 474 -1.13 3.31 13.87
CA GLU A 474 -1.35 3.38 12.43
C GLU A 474 -2.60 4.22 12.15
N TYR A 475 -2.58 5.04 11.10
CA TYR A 475 -3.73 5.85 10.79
C TYR A 475 -3.95 6.08 9.30
N LEU A 476 -5.21 6.28 8.95
CA LEU A 476 -5.66 6.66 7.62
C LEU A 476 -6.51 7.93 7.72
N VAL A 477 -6.51 8.71 6.67
CA VAL A 477 -7.33 9.91 6.56
C VAL A 477 -8.21 9.80 5.32
N ASN A 478 -9.52 9.95 5.50
CA ASN A 478 -10.48 9.99 4.41
C ASN A 478 -11.12 11.37 4.30
N ARG A 479 -11.52 11.73 3.10
CA ARG A 479 -12.33 12.92 2.84
C ARG A 479 -13.74 12.53 2.44
N ASN A 480 -14.74 12.98 3.18
CA ASN A 480 -16.16 12.86 2.82
C ASN A 480 -16.78 14.23 2.52
N ALA A 481 -18.09 14.26 2.25
CA ALA A 481 -18.80 15.49 1.95
C ALA A 481 -18.91 16.44 3.16
N ARG A 482 -18.83 15.90 4.38
CA ARG A 482 -18.99 16.67 5.63
C ARG A 482 -17.68 17.18 6.20
N GLY A 483 -16.60 16.45 6.00
CA GLY A 483 -15.31 16.80 6.61
C GLY A 483 -14.23 15.75 6.37
N TRP A 484 -13.49 15.46 7.42
CA TRP A 484 -12.40 14.48 7.41
C TRP A 484 -12.72 13.34 8.35
N VAL A 485 -12.35 12.13 7.97
CA VAL A 485 -12.51 10.94 8.79
C VAL A 485 -11.13 10.34 9.02
N VAL A 486 -10.74 10.23 10.29
CA VAL A 486 -9.44 9.70 10.70
C VAL A 486 -9.65 8.35 11.35
N THR A 487 -9.10 7.31 10.76
CA THR A 487 -9.07 5.96 11.33
C THR A 487 -7.78 5.78 12.11
N LEU A 488 -7.87 5.34 13.33
CA LEU A 488 -6.75 5.11 14.26
C LEU A 488 -6.73 3.64 14.65
N ILE A 489 -5.59 2.99 14.48
CA ILE A 489 -5.41 1.57 14.75
C ILE A 489 -4.25 1.40 15.72
N ASN A 490 -4.54 0.88 16.91
CA ASN A 490 -3.50 0.52 17.86
C ASN A 490 -3.05 -0.91 17.60
N ASN A 491 -1.82 -1.05 17.12
CA ASN A 491 -1.23 -2.35 16.78
C ASN A 491 -0.56 -3.04 17.96
N ARG A 492 -0.56 -2.43 19.15
CA ARG A 492 0.12 -2.89 20.35
C ARG A 492 -0.86 -3.52 21.35
N GLY A 493 -0.30 -4.23 22.31
CA GLY A 493 -1.00 -4.69 23.48
C GLY A 493 -1.85 -5.94 23.31
N VAL A 494 -1.91 -6.56 22.13
CA VAL A 494 -2.55 -7.86 21.94
C VAL A 494 -1.54 -8.87 21.44
N TYR A 495 -1.32 -9.90 22.24
CA TYR A 495 -0.50 -11.03 21.90
C TYR A 495 -1.35 -12.29 21.75
N LYS A 496 -1.22 -12.99 20.63
CA LYS A 496 -1.92 -14.24 20.36
C LYS A 496 -0.89 -15.30 19.94
N PRO A 497 -0.58 -16.27 20.79
CA PRO A 497 0.24 -17.40 20.39
C PRO A 497 -0.49 -18.20 19.30
N GLN A 498 0.26 -18.94 18.51
CA GLN A 498 -0.27 -19.79 17.45
C GLN A 498 -1.36 -20.74 17.98
N GLN A 499 -1.15 -21.27 19.18
CA GLN A 499 -2.13 -22.04 19.94
C GLN A 499 -2.26 -21.42 21.33
N GLY A 500 -3.47 -21.13 21.75
CA GLY A 500 -3.76 -20.56 23.06
C GLY A 500 -4.61 -19.29 22.97
N MET A 501 -4.95 -18.78 24.13
CA MET A 501 -5.77 -17.58 24.27
C MET A 501 -4.96 -16.32 23.96
N ALA A 502 -5.62 -15.34 23.34
CA ALA A 502 -5.05 -14.02 23.24
C ALA A 502 -4.86 -13.39 24.63
N GLN A 503 -3.72 -12.76 24.82
CA GLN A 503 -3.41 -11.96 26.01
C GLN A 503 -3.53 -10.49 25.65
N VAL A 504 -4.09 -9.70 26.55
CA VAL A 504 -4.30 -8.27 26.34
C VAL A 504 -3.60 -7.50 27.45
N ASN A 505 -2.60 -6.72 27.09
CA ASN A 505 -1.97 -5.77 27.99
C ASN A 505 -2.68 -4.42 27.93
N ARG A 506 -3.53 -4.14 28.91
CA ARG A 506 -4.32 -2.91 28.95
C ARG A 506 -3.48 -1.64 29.15
N ALA A 507 -2.26 -1.76 29.64
CA ALA A 507 -1.35 -0.63 29.80
C ALA A 507 -0.83 -0.09 28.44
N GLU A 508 -1.00 -0.85 27.37
CA GLU A 508 -0.62 -0.45 26.00
C GLU A 508 -1.75 0.20 25.21
N SER A 509 -2.71 0.84 25.88
CA SER A 509 -3.60 1.80 25.23
C SER A 509 -2.77 2.96 24.67
N ALA A 510 -3.07 3.37 23.45
CA ALA A 510 -2.38 4.48 22.81
C ALA A 510 -3.15 5.79 23.07
N GLU A 511 -2.51 6.72 23.74
CA GLU A 511 -3.02 8.08 23.87
C GLU A 511 -2.72 8.83 22.58
N VAL A 512 -3.77 9.31 21.91
CA VAL A 512 -3.69 9.94 20.61
C VAL A 512 -4.22 11.37 20.70
N THR A 513 -3.51 12.29 20.05
CA THR A 513 -3.96 13.65 19.83
C THR A 513 -4.02 13.93 18.33
N LEU A 514 -5.20 14.32 17.86
CA LEU A 514 -5.42 14.84 16.53
C LEU A 514 -5.28 16.35 16.58
N GLU A 515 -4.23 16.89 15.97
CA GLU A 515 -4.08 18.34 15.78
C GLU A 515 -4.81 18.73 14.50
N VAL A 516 -5.81 19.55 14.65
CA VAL A 516 -6.68 19.99 13.57
C VAL A 516 -6.66 21.51 13.46
N ASN A 517 -6.91 22.03 12.29
CA ASN A 517 -7.09 23.46 12.14
C ASN A 517 -8.44 23.88 12.77
N GLY A 518 -8.40 24.39 14.00
CA GLY A 518 -9.58 24.80 14.78
C GLY A 518 -10.47 25.87 14.13
N ALA A 519 -9.98 26.57 13.11
CA ALA A 519 -10.82 27.44 12.29
C ALA A 519 -11.71 26.65 11.32
N LEU A 520 -11.33 25.44 10.98
CA LEU A 520 -12.05 24.57 10.04
C LEU A 520 -12.91 23.52 10.75
N PHE A 521 -12.56 23.12 11.98
CA PHE A 521 -13.23 22.03 12.69
C PHE A 521 -13.65 22.49 14.10
N LYS A 522 -14.93 22.37 14.40
CA LYS A 522 -15.52 22.74 15.68
C LYS A 522 -16.01 21.55 16.48
N ARG A 523 -16.30 20.44 15.83
CA ARG A 523 -16.84 19.23 16.42
C ARG A 523 -16.08 18.00 15.94
N ALA A 524 -16.07 16.98 16.75
CA ALA A 524 -15.55 15.67 16.39
C ALA A 524 -16.49 14.59 16.92
N ALA A 525 -16.77 13.58 16.09
CA ALA A 525 -17.61 12.45 16.46
C ALA A 525 -16.79 11.15 16.30
N GLU A 526 -16.79 10.32 17.29
CA GLU A 526 -16.19 8.99 17.24
C GLU A 526 -17.26 7.98 16.81
N TRP A 527 -17.00 7.24 15.74
CA TRP A 527 -18.00 6.39 15.10
C TRP A 527 -18.16 5.01 15.74
N THR A 528 -17.11 4.49 16.42
CA THR A 528 -17.16 3.11 16.93
C THR A 528 -17.96 2.97 18.22
N ASP A 529 -18.09 4.03 19.01
CA ASP A 529 -18.92 4.07 20.22
C ASP A 529 -19.98 5.20 20.23
N GLY A 530 -20.04 5.98 19.16
CA GLY A 530 -21.00 7.06 19.00
C GLY A 530 -20.75 8.29 19.87
N ALA A 531 -19.54 8.44 20.41
CA ALA A 531 -19.21 9.53 21.32
C ALA A 531 -18.95 10.85 20.58
N GLU A 532 -19.46 11.95 21.12
CA GLU A 532 -19.05 13.29 20.70
C GLU A 532 -17.77 13.70 21.44
N LEU A 533 -16.74 14.08 20.68
CA LEU A 533 -15.44 14.48 21.21
C LEU A 533 -15.31 15.99 21.21
N LYS A 534 -14.67 16.53 22.26
CA LYS A 534 -14.43 17.97 22.36
C LYS A 534 -13.20 18.38 21.56
N VAL A 535 -13.32 19.42 20.77
CA VAL A 535 -12.21 20.11 20.12
C VAL A 535 -11.72 21.22 21.05
N ASN A 536 -10.55 21.06 21.63
CA ASN A 536 -9.95 22.03 22.58
C ASN A 536 -8.70 22.64 21.95
N GLY A 537 -8.71 23.95 21.72
CA GLY A 537 -7.52 24.65 21.21
C GLY A 537 -6.99 24.14 19.86
N GLY A 538 -7.86 23.56 19.02
CA GLY A 538 -7.45 22.96 17.74
C GLY A 538 -6.95 21.51 17.88
N ALA A 539 -7.25 20.83 18.97
CA ALA A 539 -6.88 19.44 19.18
C ALA A 539 -8.04 18.59 19.70
N VAL A 540 -8.03 17.32 19.34
CA VAL A 540 -8.90 16.27 19.86
C VAL A 540 -8.03 15.18 20.46
N SER A 541 -8.25 14.85 21.74
CA SER A 541 -7.51 13.77 22.42
C SER A 541 -8.43 12.62 22.76
N LEU A 542 -7.95 11.40 22.52
CA LEU A 542 -8.68 10.16 22.81
C LEU A 542 -7.70 9.01 23.05
N SER A 543 -8.19 7.96 23.70
CA SER A 543 -7.44 6.72 23.90
C SER A 543 -7.91 5.65 22.91
N VAL A 544 -6.95 4.96 22.28
CA VAL A 544 -7.20 3.80 21.43
C VAL A 544 -6.81 2.54 22.22
N PRO A 545 -7.75 1.66 22.53
CA PRO A 545 -7.45 0.48 23.35
C PRO A 545 -6.47 -0.47 22.65
N PRO A 546 -5.81 -1.37 23.40
CA PRO A 546 -4.91 -2.37 22.84
C PRO A 546 -5.57 -3.19 21.74
N GLY A 547 -4.93 -3.25 20.57
CA GLY A 547 -5.47 -3.93 19.39
C GLY A 547 -6.79 -3.35 18.85
N GLY A 548 -7.16 -2.16 19.30
CA GLY A 548 -8.43 -1.51 18.97
C GLY A 548 -8.36 -0.59 17.75
N VAL A 549 -9.54 -0.20 17.31
CA VAL A 549 -9.75 0.77 16.25
C VAL A 549 -10.64 1.90 16.78
N ARG A 550 -10.33 3.14 16.41
CA ARG A 550 -11.18 4.32 16.60
C ARG A 550 -11.32 5.06 15.28
N ILE A 551 -12.49 5.55 14.99
CA ILE A 551 -12.76 6.32 13.77
C ILE A 551 -13.37 7.65 14.14
N VAL A 552 -12.65 8.72 13.88
CA VAL A 552 -13.03 10.08 14.28
C VAL A 552 -13.39 10.90 13.06
N GLU A 553 -14.63 11.36 12.98
CA GLU A 553 -15.07 12.34 11.99
C GLU A 553 -14.89 13.75 12.53
N LEU A 554 -14.17 14.57 11.78
CA LEU A 554 -13.91 15.98 12.08
C LEU A 554 -14.86 16.85 11.26
N LEU A 555 -15.71 17.61 11.93
CA LEU A 555 -16.80 18.39 11.35
C LEU A 555 -16.56 19.91 11.51
N PRO A 556 -16.96 20.72 10.51
CA PRO A 556 -16.86 22.19 10.54
C PRO A 556 -17.55 22.86 11.73
#